data_1922ae83caf517e412ffcecb2f668c27
#
_entry.id   1922ae83caf517e412ffcecb2f668c27
#
_cell.length_a   1.000
_cell.length_b   1.000
_cell.length_c   1.000
_cell.angle_alpha   90.00
_cell.angle_beta   90.00
_cell.angle_gamma   90.00
#
_symmetry.space_group_name_H-M   'P 1'
#
loop_
_entity.id
_entity.type
_entity.pdbx_description
1 polymer ?
#
loop_
_entity_poly.entity_id
_entity_poly.type
_entity_poly.pdbx_seq_one_letter_code
_entity_poly.pdbx_strand_id
1 'polypeptide(L)'
;MKEAIQTLITSDKMAHAFEYLKQDEAHTIDQQIELVQISSFSPFEEKRAIRFKELLTEAGLDPVMDEVHNVYAHIHGTGNGPTLYVSAHLDTVFPPETPLPVKREGTKIYAPGIGDDTRGLAEILTLARAIKESGLKPVGDIII
;
A
#
# COMPACT_ATOMS: atom_id res chain seq x y z
N MET A 1 -22.72 -10.93 -13.78
CA MET A 1 -21.83 -10.09 -12.97
C MET A 1 -21.90 -10.41 -11.48
N LYS A 2 -23.07 -10.36 -10.80
CA LYS A 2 -23.19 -10.73 -9.36
C LYS A 2 -22.70 -12.15 -9.05
N GLU A 3 -23.08 -13.15 -9.83
CA GLU A 3 -22.64 -14.54 -9.68
C GLU A 3 -21.11 -14.69 -9.77
N ALA A 4 -20.48 -14.05 -10.77
CA ALA A 4 -19.02 -14.11 -10.93
C ALA A 4 -18.28 -13.49 -9.74
N ILE A 5 -18.78 -12.35 -9.22
CA ILE A 5 -18.22 -11.73 -8.00
C ILE A 5 -18.42 -12.66 -6.81
N GLN A 6 -19.62 -13.25 -6.66
CA GLN A 6 -19.90 -14.16 -5.55
C GLN A 6 -18.99 -15.41 -5.59
N THR A 7 -18.81 -15.99 -6.76
CA THR A 7 -17.88 -17.13 -6.96
C THR A 7 -16.44 -16.75 -6.61
N LEU A 8 -16.01 -15.54 -7.01
CA LEU A 8 -14.66 -15.06 -6.73
C LEU A 8 -14.43 -14.89 -5.22
N ILE A 9 -15.30 -14.13 -4.53
CA ILE A 9 -15.13 -13.83 -3.10
C ILE A 9 -15.27 -15.04 -2.18
N THR A 10 -15.91 -16.12 -2.66
CA THR A 10 -16.06 -17.39 -1.91
C THR A 10 -14.98 -18.42 -2.26
N SER A 11 -14.05 -18.10 -3.17
CA SER A 11 -12.93 -19.01 -3.47
C SER A 11 -11.95 -19.09 -2.29
N ASP A 12 -11.31 -20.26 -2.11
CA ASP A 12 -10.37 -20.51 -1.00
C ASP A 12 -9.25 -19.47 -0.96
N LYS A 13 -8.72 -19.08 -2.11
CA LYS A 13 -7.66 -18.07 -2.19
C LYS A 13 -8.13 -16.69 -1.73
N MET A 14 -9.34 -16.27 -2.11
CA MET A 14 -9.91 -15.01 -1.65
C MET A 14 -10.23 -15.05 -0.16
N ALA A 15 -10.76 -16.17 0.34
CA ALA A 15 -10.98 -16.36 1.77
C ALA A 15 -9.67 -16.25 2.55
N HIS A 16 -8.59 -16.85 2.04
CA HIS A 16 -7.26 -16.75 2.64
C HIS A 16 -6.72 -15.30 2.59
N ALA A 17 -6.88 -14.59 1.46
CA ALA A 17 -6.48 -13.18 1.36
C ALA A 17 -7.22 -12.31 2.37
N PHE A 18 -8.54 -12.47 2.53
CA PHE A 18 -9.32 -11.72 3.51
C PHE A 18 -8.92 -12.04 4.95
N GLU A 19 -8.61 -13.29 5.25
CA GLU A 19 -8.12 -13.65 6.58
C GLU A 19 -6.73 -13.07 6.85
N TYR A 20 -5.84 -13.09 5.85
CA TYR A 20 -4.54 -12.45 5.93
C TYR A 20 -4.67 -10.95 6.23
N LEU A 21 -5.54 -10.22 5.52
CA LEU A 21 -5.76 -8.79 5.74
C LEU A 21 -6.19 -8.48 7.18
N LYS A 22 -7.01 -9.34 7.80
CA LYS A 22 -7.39 -9.17 9.21
C LYS A 22 -6.21 -9.38 10.17
N GLN A 23 -5.38 -10.37 9.89
CA GLN A 23 -4.21 -10.69 10.71
C GLN A 23 -3.09 -9.65 10.55
N ASP A 24 -2.98 -9.04 9.37
CA ASP A 24 -1.98 -8.02 9.03
C ASP A 24 -2.36 -6.59 9.48
N GLU A 25 -3.52 -6.39 10.11
CA GLU A 25 -4.04 -5.06 10.50
C GLU A 25 -3.04 -4.28 11.35
N ALA A 26 -2.48 -4.90 12.37
CA ALA A 26 -1.52 -4.25 13.27
C ALA A 26 -0.25 -3.80 12.50
N HIS A 27 0.28 -4.64 11.64
CA HIS A 27 1.44 -4.34 10.80
C HIS A 27 1.13 -3.22 9.80
N THR A 28 -0.05 -3.25 9.17
CA THR A 28 -0.51 -2.18 8.27
C THR A 28 -0.57 -0.83 8.99
N ILE A 29 -1.08 -0.80 10.23
CA ILE A 29 -1.14 0.41 11.05
C ILE A 29 0.27 0.88 11.43
N ASP A 30 1.17 -0.01 11.79
CA ASP A 30 2.54 0.34 12.14
C ASP A 30 3.30 0.93 10.95
N GLN A 31 3.14 0.37 9.74
CA GLN A 31 3.70 0.95 8.51
C GLN A 31 3.08 2.31 8.15
N GLN A 32 1.78 2.49 8.36
CA GLN A 32 1.13 3.78 8.18
C GLN A 32 1.73 4.84 9.11
N ILE A 33 1.97 4.49 10.38
CA ILE A 33 2.59 5.37 11.36
C ILE A 33 4.05 5.66 11.02
N GLU A 34 4.80 4.66 10.59
CA GLU A 34 6.18 4.83 10.13
C GLU A 34 6.24 5.83 8.97
N LEU A 35 5.42 5.63 7.94
CA LEU A 35 5.42 6.49 6.75
C LEU A 35 4.98 7.93 7.06
N VAL A 36 4.01 8.15 7.95
CA VAL A 36 3.56 9.51 8.29
C VAL A 36 4.63 10.32 9.02
N GLN A 37 5.52 9.65 9.74
CA GLN A 37 6.62 10.31 10.48
C GLN A 37 7.81 10.71 9.59
N ILE A 38 7.80 10.32 8.31
CA ILE A 38 8.78 10.78 7.33
C ILE A 38 8.23 12.03 6.65
N SER A 39 8.86 13.17 6.86
CA SER A 39 8.49 14.42 6.18
C SER A 39 8.53 14.25 4.66
N SER A 40 7.50 14.72 3.96
CA SER A 40 7.31 14.52 2.53
C SER A 40 6.55 15.70 1.91
N PHE A 41 7.02 16.90 2.18
CA PHE A 41 6.49 18.11 1.57
C PHE A 41 6.91 18.19 0.09
N SER A 42 5.97 18.49 -0.80
CA SER A 42 6.27 18.59 -2.25
C SER A 42 7.20 19.78 -2.54
N PRO A 43 8.32 19.63 -3.28
CA PRO A 43 8.79 18.45 -4.03
C PRO A 43 9.90 17.64 -3.32
N PHE A 44 9.82 17.40 -2.03
CA PHE A 44 10.87 16.75 -1.22
C PHE A 44 10.45 15.37 -0.70
N GLU A 45 9.80 14.56 -1.58
CA GLU A 45 9.25 13.23 -1.26
C GLU A 45 10.31 12.13 -1.17
N GLU A 46 11.54 12.38 -1.59
CA GLU A 46 12.59 11.37 -1.79
C GLU A 46 12.73 10.39 -0.61
N LYS A 47 12.77 10.91 0.62
CA LYS A 47 12.97 10.06 1.80
C LYS A 47 11.83 9.07 2.01
N ARG A 48 10.58 9.53 1.83
CA ARG A 48 9.41 8.67 1.95
C ARG A 48 9.33 7.69 0.79
N ALA A 49 9.68 8.12 -0.43
CA ALA A 49 9.74 7.28 -1.61
C ALA A 49 10.77 6.14 -1.45
N ILE A 50 11.97 6.43 -0.95
CA ILE A 50 12.99 5.42 -0.65
C ILE A 50 12.42 4.41 0.35
N ARG A 51 11.84 4.86 1.46
CA ARG A 51 11.29 3.95 2.48
C ARG A 51 10.12 3.14 1.94
N PHE A 52 9.23 3.73 1.17
CA PHE A 52 8.11 3.03 0.53
C PHE A 52 8.60 1.96 -0.45
N LYS A 53 9.64 2.26 -1.24
CA LYS A 53 10.31 1.28 -2.10
C LYS A 53 10.87 0.10 -1.30
N GLU A 54 11.54 0.35 -0.17
CA GLU A 54 12.05 -0.71 0.71
C GLU A 54 10.90 -1.59 1.23
N LEU A 55 9.78 -0.99 1.69
CA LEU A 55 8.62 -1.70 2.19
C LEU A 55 7.94 -2.58 1.11
N LEU A 56 7.90 -2.11 -0.15
CA LEU A 56 7.45 -2.93 -1.27
C LEU A 56 8.39 -4.11 -1.54
N THR A 57 9.70 -3.91 -1.38
CA THR A 57 10.69 -4.99 -1.48
C THR A 57 10.51 -6.01 -0.35
N GLU A 58 10.30 -5.56 0.88
CA GLU A 58 9.98 -6.42 2.04
C GLU A 58 8.66 -7.21 1.80
N ALA A 59 7.66 -6.59 1.14
CA ALA A 59 6.44 -7.26 0.70
C ALA A 59 6.68 -8.28 -0.43
N GLY A 60 7.90 -8.36 -0.96
CA GLY A 60 8.34 -9.35 -1.95
C GLY A 60 8.08 -8.94 -3.40
N LEU A 61 7.98 -7.66 -3.66
CA LEU A 61 7.97 -7.09 -5.00
C LEU A 61 9.36 -6.62 -5.43
N ASP A 62 9.52 -6.28 -6.69
CA ASP A 62 10.74 -5.69 -7.26
C ASP A 62 10.44 -4.25 -7.73
N PRO A 63 10.40 -3.27 -6.79
CA PRO A 63 10.03 -1.91 -7.11
C PRO A 63 11.17 -1.13 -7.76
N VAL A 64 10.81 -0.26 -8.69
CA VAL A 64 11.69 0.75 -9.28
C VAL A 64 11.26 2.14 -8.83
N MET A 65 12.19 3.08 -8.78
CA MET A 65 11.94 4.48 -8.50
C MET A 65 12.51 5.32 -9.66
N ASP A 66 11.72 6.26 -10.15
CA ASP A 66 12.15 7.16 -11.21
C ASP A 66 12.89 8.41 -10.66
N GLU A 67 13.32 9.27 -11.57
CA GLU A 67 14.09 10.49 -11.29
C GLU A 67 13.31 11.59 -10.56
N VAL A 68 11.98 11.48 -10.53
CA VAL A 68 11.09 12.38 -9.79
C VAL A 68 10.44 11.69 -8.57
N HIS A 69 11.06 10.59 -8.13
CA HIS A 69 10.73 9.82 -6.93
C HIS A 69 9.38 9.09 -6.95
N ASN A 70 8.74 8.90 -8.13
CA ASN A 70 7.64 7.95 -8.20
C ASN A 70 8.16 6.52 -8.03
N VAL A 71 7.44 5.72 -7.27
CA VAL A 71 7.78 4.32 -7.01
C VAL A 71 6.77 3.42 -7.71
N TYR A 72 7.27 2.45 -8.48
CA TYR A 72 6.45 1.51 -9.24
C TYR A 72 6.79 0.08 -8.85
N ALA A 73 5.78 -0.76 -8.74
CA ALA A 73 5.95 -2.20 -8.60
C ALA A 73 4.95 -2.94 -9.49
N HIS A 74 5.34 -4.11 -9.98
CA HIS A 74 4.55 -4.89 -10.93
C HIS A 74 4.19 -6.25 -10.34
N ILE A 75 2.91 -6.55 -10.27
CA ILE A 75 2.37 -7.87 -9.95
C ILE A 75 1.88 -8.48 -11.27
N HIS A 76 2.62 -9.46 -11.77
CA HIS A 76 2.31 -10.09 -13.06
C HIS A 76 1.03 -10.92 -13.00
N GLY A 77 0.16 -10.70 -13.97
CA GLY A 77 -1.01 -11.50 -14.22
C GLY A 77 -0.69 -12.85 -14.90
N THR A 78 -1.71 -13.65 -15.10
CA THR A 78 -1.59 -14.99 -15.73
C THR A 78 -2.00 -15.00 -17.19
N GLY A 79 -2.55 -13.92 -17.74
CA GLY A 79 -3.10 -13.90 -19.09
C GLY A 79 -3.36 -12.49 -19.63
N ASN A 80 -4.24 -12.42 -20.62
CA ASN A 80 -4.53 -11.21 -21.37
C ASN A 80 -5.67 -10.39 -20.74
N GLY A 81 -5.66 -10.21 -19.42
CA GLY A 81 -6.60 -9.32 -18.74
C GLY A 81 -6.20 -7.84 -18.87
N PRO A 82 -7.09 -6.93 -18.52
CA PRO A 82 -6.74 -5.51 -18.44
C PRO A 82 -5.73 -5.27 -17.31
N THR A 83 -4.84 -4.29 -17.51
CA THR A 83 -3.96 -3.83 -16.43
C THR A 83 -4.74 -2.96 -15.46
N LEU A 84 -4.58 -3.23 -14.17
CA LEU A 84 -5.11 -2.42 -13.09
C LEU A 84 -3.99 -1.57 -12.50
N TYR A 85 -4.23 -0.25 -12.42
CA TYR A 85 -3.34 0.65 -11.68
C TYR A 85 -3.94 0.92 -10.29
N VAL A 86 -3.11 0.73 -9.26
CA VAL A 86 -3.45 1.04 -7.87
C VAL A 86 -2.41 2.04 -7.37
N SER A 87 -2.84 3.24 -7.01
CA SER A 87 -1.92 4.32 -6.66
C SER A 87 -2.34 5.05 -5.39
N ALA A 88 -1.34 5.59 -4.71
CA ALA A 88 -1.45 6.53 -3.61
C ALA A 88 -0.35 7.59 -3.78
N HIS A 89 -0.52 8.79 -3.20
CA HIS A 89 0.50 9.81 -3.33
C HIS A 89 1.46 9.84 -2.13
N LEU A 90 2.70 10.22 -2.41
CA LEU A 90 3.77 10.26 -1.41
C LEU A 90 3.84 11.60 -0.68
N ASP A 91 3.46 12.69 -1.35
CA ASP A 91 3.61 14.03 -0.85
C ASP A 91 2.57 14.42 0.21
N THR A 92 2.88 15.48 0.90
CA THR A 92 1.96 16.18 1.82
C THR A 92 2.10 17.69 1.66
N VAL A 93 1.10 18.40 2.17
CA VAL A 93 1.10 19.88 2.20
C VAL A 93 1.82 20.46 3.42
N PHE A 94 2.36 19.61 4.29
CA PHE A 94 3.00 20.04 5.54
C PHE A 94 4.47 20.40 5.30
N PRO A 95 4.88 21.66 5.57
CA PRO A 95 6.28 22.09 5.44
C PRO A 95 7.26 21.19 6.22
N PRO A 96 8.54 21.11 5.79
CA PRO A 96 9.53 20.22 6.40
C PRO A 96 9.75 20.36 7.90
N GLU A 97 9.53 21.58 8.43
CA GLU A 97 9.63 21.88 9.85
C GLU A 97 8.40 21.51 10.67
N THR A 98 7.32 21.05 10.04
CA THR A 98 6.10 20.65 10.75
C THR A 98 6.36 19.44 11.63
N PRO A 99 6.12 19.52 12.95
CA PRO A 99 6.18 18.34 13.79
C PRO A 99 5.16 17.29 13.37
N LEU A 100 5.56 16.03 13.34
CA LEU A 100 4.72 14.90 12.93
C LEU A 100 4.43 13.94 14.11
N PRO A 101 3.88 14.45 15.25
CA PRO A 101 3.54 13.61 16.39
C PRO A 101 2.39 12.69 16.03
N VAL A 102 2.49 11.44 16.49
CA VAL A 102 1.39 10.46 16.38
C VAL A 102 0.73 10.31 17.73
N LYS A 103 -0.59 10.47 17.77
CA LYS A 103 -1.41 10.25 18.97
C LYS A 103 -2.43 9.15 18.69
N ARG A 104 -2.53 8.17 19.60
CA ARG A 104 -3.55 7.12 19.56
C ARG A 104 -4.57 7.34 20.69
N GLU A 105 -5.85 7.24 20.37
CA GLU A 105 -6.96 7.29 21.32
C GLU A 105 -7.97 6.19 20.97
N GLY A 106 -7.88 5.07 21.65
CA GLY A 106 -8.69 3.88 21.34
C GLY A 106 -8.41 3.41 19.91
N THR A 107 -9.42 3.43 19.05
CA THR A 107 -9.34 3.03 17.63
C THR A 107 -8.97 4.18 16.68
N LYS A 108 -8.72 5.37 17.21
CA LYS A 108 -8.39 6.56 16.41
C LYS A 108 -6.90 6.87 16.47
N ILE A 109 -6.34 7.28 15.32
CA ILE A 109 -4.95 7.72 15.18
C ILE A 109 -4.97 9.12 14.60
N TYR A 110 -4.18 10.01 15.19
CA TYR A 110 -4.06 11.40 14.80
C TYR A 110 -2.61 11.72 14.48
N ALA A 111 -2.34 12.21 13.26
CA ALA A 111 -1.08 12.82 12.85
C ALA A 111 -1.33 13.65 11.58
N PRO A 112 -0.50 14.67 11.29
CA PRO A 112 -0.55 15.38 10.01
C PRO A 112 -0.30 14.42 8.84
N GLY A 113 -1.27 14.26 7.92
CA GLY A 113 -1.14 13.37 6.76
C GLY A 113 -1.42 11.89 7.02
N ILE A 114 -1.94 11.50 8.21
CA ILE A 114 -2.19 10.08 8.55
C ILE A 114 -3.27 9.42 7.67
N GLY A 115 -4.24 10.17 7.20
CA GLY A 115 -5.29 9.68 6.32
C GLY A 115 -5.05 10.06 4.85
N ASP A 116 -4.25 11.09 4.59
CA ASP A 116 -4.02 11.69 3.29
C ASP A 116 -2.50 11.88 3.05
N ASP A 117 -1.80 10.92 2.43
CA ASP A 117 -2.35 9.64 1.94
C ASP A 117 -1.54 8.43 2.48
N THR A 118 -0.93 8.55 3.67
CA THR A 118 -0.19 7.42 4.23
C THR A 118 -1.08 6.21 4.51
N ARG A 119 -2.41 6.40 4.60
CA ARG A 119 -3.33 5.27 4.66
C ARG A 119 -3.35 4.51 3.33
N GLY A 120 -3.47 5.21 2.21
CA GLY A 120 -3.42 4.59 0.89
C GLY A 120 -2.10 3.84 0.64
N LEU A 121 -0.96 4.44 1.04
CA LEU A 121 0.34 3.78 0.96
C LEU A 121 0.37 2.46 1.76
N ALA A 122 -0.13 2.46 3.00
CA ALA A 122 -0.18 1.27 3.84
C ALA A 122 -1.15 0.20 3.28
N GLU A 123 -2.27 0.61 2.69
CA GLU A 123 -3.23 -0.29 2.03
C GLU A 123 -2.63 -0.97 0.79
N ILE A 124 -1.82 -0.27 0.02
CA ILE A 124 -1.08 -0.86 -1.11
C ILE A 124 -0.11 -1.93 -0.62
N LEU A 125 0.62 -1.67 0.46
CA LEU A 125 1.57 -2.64 1.03
C LEU A 125 0.87 -3.90 1.52
N THR A 126 -0.21 -3.78 2.28
CA THR A 126 -0.96 -4.95 2.75
C THR A 126 -1.65 -5.70 1.60
N LEU A 127 -2.14 -4.98 0.58
CA LEU A 127 -2.68 -5.60 -0.64
C LEU A 127 -1.64 -6.47 -1.35
N ALA A 128 -0.42 -5.95 -1.53
CA ALA A 128 0.68 -6.69 -2.14
C ALA A 128 1.01 -7.97 -1.35
N ARG A 129 1.11 -7.87 -0.03
CA ARG A 129 1.33 -9.02 0.85
C ARG A 129 0.20 -10.04 0.78
N ALA A 130 -1.06 -9.57 0.82
CA ALA A 130 -2.23 -10.46 0.77
C ALA A 130 -2.32 -11.25 -0.55
N ILE A 131 -2.01 -10.61 -1.67
CA ILE A 131 -1.95 -11.28 -2.99
C ILE A 131 -0.87 -12.37 -2.98
N LYS A 132 0.31 -12.06 -2.46
CA LYS A 132 1.42 -13.00 -2.38
C LYS A 132 1.10 -14.18 -1.47
N GLU A 133 0.68 -13.94 -0.23
CA GLU A 133 0.45 -14.96 0.79
C GLU A 133 -0.73 -15.88 0.45
N SER A 134 -1.77 -15.36 -0.18
CA SER A 134 -2.91 -16.18 -0.63
C SER A 134 -2.64 -16.97 -1.91
N GLY A 135 -1.54 -16.67 -2.61
CA GLY A 135 -1.26 -17.26 -3.92
C GLY A 135 -2.27 -16.85 -4.99
N LEU A 136 -2.96 -15.71 -4.78
CA LEU A 136 -3.81 -15.11 -5.80
C LEU A 136 -2.96 -14.75 -7.02
N LYS A 137 -3.51 -15.04 -8.21
CA LYS A 137 -2.90 -14.61 -9.47
C LYS A 137 -3.98 -13.87 -10.26
N PRO A 138 -3.86 -12.57 -10.44
CA PRO A 138 -4.79 -11.81 -11.27
C PRO A 138 -4.70 -12.28 -12.72
N VAL A 139 -5.74 -12.07 -13.50
CA VAL A 139 -5.73 -12.39 -14.94
C VAL A 139 -4.91 -11.35 -15.69
N GLY A 140 -5.15 -10.07 -15.44
CA GLY A 140 -4.34 -8.97 -15.93
C GLY A 140 -3.27 -8.56 -14.90
N ASP A 141 -2.37 -7.70 -15.32
CA ASP A 141 -1.32 -7.17 -14.45
C ASP A 141 -1.89 -6.16 -13.45
N ILE A 142 -1.24 -6.04 -12.28
CA ILE A 142 -1.46 -4.93 -11.36
C ILE A 142 -0.17 -4.13 -11.30
N ILE A 143 -0.28 -2.83 -11.53
CA ILE A 143 0.81 -1.87 -11.36
C ILE A 143 0.47 -0.98 -10.17
N ILE A 144 1.39 -0.97 -9.23
CA ILE A 144 1.38 -0.09 -8.06
C ILE A 144 2.24 1.12 -8.40
#